data_0bfb30ddf22ec7e7187c4c85e26c0a2b
#
_entry.id   0bfb30ddf22ec7e7187c4c85e26c0a2b
#
_cell.length_a   1.000
_cell.length_b   1.000
_cell.length_c   1.000
_cell.angle_alpha   90.00
_cell.angle_beta   90.00
_cell.angle_gamma   90.00
#
_symmetry.space_group_name_H-M   'P 1'
#
loop_
_entity.id
_entity.type
_entity.pdbx_description
1 polymer ?
#
loop_
_entity_poly.entity_id
_entity_poly.type
_entity_poly.pdbx_seq_one_letter_code
_entity_poly.pdbx_strand_id
1 'polypeptide(L)'
;MRNKTLILDFDSTFIQVEALDELAAIALHDDPQRDEVIEKIRKITTAGMDGSILLTESLSRRLALLQANKKHIDALINILNNRISNSIQRNAQFLKQFSDNIYIVSSGFKEYIVPVVSQFGIKNEHVFANTFCFDSQDNIIGLNKSNPLSQDQGKVELVKSLNLSGDVWVIGDGITDYEIRKENAAHVFFAFTENVSRSAVTIKADHILKNFDEFLYMNDFPRAISYPRNRIKILFLENIHQNGIKLLENEGYSVESIKSSLSEAELCEKIKDISILGIRSKTYLSKKVLGCAKRLIGVGAFCIGTNQIDLEAATKNGICVFNAPYSNTRSVVEMVIGEIIMLMRKVIPKNSDLHNGKWDKSANNCYEVRGKKLGIIGYGNIGSQLSVVAESLGLQVYYYDLIERLQLGNAKKCNSLEELLCLSDIVTVHVDGRNQNRNIIGSEQFKQMKNNVVFINLSRGHVVDMGALVEALKSGKILGAAIDVFPHEPINNQEEFINPLRGFSNVILSPHIGGSTEEAQFNIGEFVSRRIIDYVNAGDSTQSVNLPNIQLPQLHNAHRLIHLHANVPGILAQINQILANHHVNLLGQYLKTNENIGYVISDINKEYDKALLNDLRKIKHTIKSRVLY
;
A
#
# COMPACT_ATOMS: atom_id res chain seq x y z
N MET A 1 28.53 18.91 -5.89
CA MET A 1 29.54 18.52 -4.88
C MET A 1 30.84 19.37 -4.90
N ARG A 2 30.83 20.61 -5.41
CA ARG A 2 32.04 21.46 -5.35
C ARG A 2 32.48 21.63 -3.88
N ASN A 3 33.74 21.32 -3.56
CA ASN A 3 34.34 21.33 -2.22
C ASN A 3 33.74 20.34 -1.18
N LYS A 4 33.14 19.23 -1.60
CA LYS A 4 32.64 18.20 -0.68
C LYS A 4 33.15 16.83 -1.10
N THR A 5 33.59 16.04 -0.11
CA THR A 5 33.99 14.64 -0.29
C THR A 5 33.01 13.74 0.44
N LEU A 6 32.52 12.71 -0.22
CA LEU A 6 31.60 11.75 0.34
C LEU A 6 32.30 10.42 0.58
N ILE A 7 32.30 9.96 1.81
CA ILE A 7 32.78 8.63 2.19
C ILE A 7 31.55 7.75 2.38
N LEU A 8 31.51 6.64 1.66
CA LEU A 8 30.46 5.63 1.78
C LEU A 8 31.03 4.34 2.37
N ASP A 9 30.36 3.79 3.36
CA ASP A 9 30.61 2.41 3.75
C ASP A 9 30.04 1.44 2.73
N PHE A 10 30.47 0.17 2.75
CA PHE A 10 30.07 -0.81 1.76
C PHE A 10 29.00 -1.76 2.30
N ASP A 11 29.32 -2.55 3.35
CA ASP A 11 28.41 -3.54 3.91
C ASP A 11 27.20 -2.87 4.54
N SER A 12 26.01 -3.44 4.38
CA SER A 12 24.72 -2.88 4.87
C SER A 12 24.42 -1.42 4.48
N THR A 13 25.32 -0.75 3.74
CA THR A 13 25.19 0.63 3.25
C THR A 13 25.13 0.67 1.72
N PHE A 14 26.24 0.41 1.01
CA PHE A 14 26.25 0.35 -0.45
C PHE A 14 25.51 -0.89 -0.96
N ILE A 15 25.67 -2.00 -0.26
CA ILE A 15 24.94 -3.26 -0.49
C ILE A 15 23.95 -3.54 0.67
N GLN A 16 22.97 -4.41 0.38
CA GLN A 16 21.88 -4.76 1.33
C GLN A 16 22.30 -5.73 2.43
N VAL A 17 23.47 -6.33 2.34
CA VAL A 17 23.91 -7.48 3.14
C VAL A 17 25.31 -7.26 3.72
N GLU A 18 25.74 -8.15 4.61
CA GLU A 18 27.12 -8.27 5.09
C GLU A 18 27.86 -9.26 4.17
N ALA A 19 28.84 -8.78 3.40
CA ALA A 19 29.50 -9.59 2.36
C ALA A 19 30.25 -10.80 2.91
N LEU A 20 30.89 -10.71 4.09
CA LEU A 20 31.55 -11.85 4.72
C LEU A 20 30.57 -12.94 5.17
N ASP A 21 29.37 -12.55 5.61
CA ASP A 21 28.33 -13.51 6.02
C ASP A 21 27.80 -14.27 4.78
N GLU A 22 27.63 -13.56 3.65
CA GLU A 22 27.26 -14.18 2.37
C GLU A 22 28.37 -15.07 1.83
N LEU A 23 29.65 -14.65 1.94
CA LEU A 23 30.79 -15.49 1.55
C LEU A 23 30.84 -16.79 2.34
N ALA A 24 30.58 -16.73 3.63
CA ALA A 24 30.50 -17.93 4.48
C ALA A 24 29.35 -18.85 4.06
N ALA A 25 28.19 -18.27 3.72
CA ALA A 25 27.04 -19.02 3.25
C ALA A 25 27.29 -19.76 1.92
N ILE A 26 28.10 -19.16 1.02
CA ILE A 26 28.54 -19.77 -0.24
C ILE A 26 29.55 -20.90 0.04
N ALA A 27 30.56 -20.62 0.86
CA ALA A 27 31.63 -21.54 1.14
C ALA A 27 31.18 -22.80 1.89
N LEU A 28 30.16 -22.66 2.73
CA LEU A 28 29.59 -23.73 3.56
C LEU A 28 28.35 -24.37 2.91
N HIS A 29 28.15 -24.23 1.59
CA HIS A 29 26.92 -24.71 0.93
C HIS A 29 26.62 -26.19 1.21
N ASP A 30 27.65 -27.04 1.19
CA ASP A 30 27.55 -28.47 1.36
C ASP A 30 27.94 -28.95 2.78
N ASP A 31 28.18 -28.04 3.73
CA ASP A 31 28.56 -28.38 5.10
C ASP A 31 27.33 -28.74 5.94
N PRO A 32 27.29 -29.89 6.60
CA PRO A 32 26.19 -30.28 7.49
C PRO A 32 25.94 -29.32 8.67
N GLN A 33 26.97 -28.59 9.10
CA GLN A 33 26.88 -27.61 10.19
C GLN A 33 26.66 -26.18 9.70
N ARG A 34 26.36 -25.99 8.41
CA ARG A 34 26.21 -24.69 7.75
C ARG A 34 25.40 -23.67 8.57
N ASP A 35 24.19 -24.04 8.93
CA ASP A 35 23.26 -23.09 9.59
C ASP A 35 23.75 -22.66 10.97
N GLU A 36 24.38 -23.56 11.72
CA GLU A 36 24.96 -23.24 13.03
C GLU A 36 26.16 -22.28 12.90
N VAL A 37 27.04 -22.55 11.92
CA VAL A 37 28.23 -21.70 11.69
C VAL A 37 27.84 -20.32 11.19
N ILE A 38 26.89 -20.24 10.25
CA ILE A 38 26.38 -18.96 9.74
C ILE A 38 25.75 -18.14 10.87
N GLU A 39 24.95 -18.75 11.73
CA GLU A 39 24.35 -18.04 12.86
C GLU A 39 25.40 -17.53 13.87
N LYS A 40 26.48 -18.28 14.10
CA LYS A 40 27.63 -17.81 14.88
C LYS A 40 28.31 -16.60 14.24
N ILE A 41 28.54 -16.65 12.93
CA ILE A 41 29.16 -15.54 12.19
C ILE A 41 28.27 -14.29 12.29
N ARG A 42 26.97 -14.39 12.06
CA ARG A 42 26.00 -13.28 12.17
C ARG A 42 26.00 -12.62 13.56
N LYS A 43 26.05 -13.42 14.62
CA LYS A 43 26.15 -12.91 16.00
C LYS A 43 27.44 -12.12 16.23
N ILE A 44 28.56 -12.59 15.70
CA ILE A 44 29.85 -11.90 15.78
C ILE A 44 29.81 -10.60 14.96
N THR A 45 29.25 -10.63 13.77
CA THR A 45 29.03 -9.46 12.90
C THR A 45 28.21 -8.39 13.64
N THR A 46 27.06 -8.76 14.19
CA THR A 46 26.18 -7.83 14.93
C THR A 46 26.91 -7.20 16.12
N ALA A 47 27.61 -8.00 16.94
CA ALA A 47 28.34 -7.50 18.09
C ALA A 47 29.50 -6.55 17.71
N GLY A 48 30.18 -6.79 16.58
CA GLY A 48 31.19 -5.88 16.05
C GLY A 48 30.60 -4.56 15.54
N MET A 49 29.47 -4.61 14.82
CA MET A 49 28.80 -3.44 14.26
C MET A 49 28.15 -2.55 15.33
N ASP A 50 27.64 -3.13 16.42
CA ASP A 50 27.09 -2.39 17.56
C ASP A 50 28.19 -1.84 18.51
N GLY A 51 29.45 -2.26 18.32
CA GLY A 51 30.57 -1.88 19.14
C GLY A 51 30.68 -2.64 20.49
N SER A 52 29.99 -3.79 20.62
CA SER A 52 30.06 -4.66 21.80
C SER A 52 31.37 -5.44 21.88
N ILE A 53 32.03 -5.68 20.74
CA ILE A 53 33.38 -6.24 20.61
C ILE A 53 34.22 -5.38 19.67
N LEU A 54 35.54 -5.46 19.77
CA LEU A 54 36.47 -4.73 18.92
C LEU A 54 36.42 -5.25 17.48
N LEU A 55 36.68 -4.38 16.50
CA LEU A 55 36.71 -4.74 15.07
C LEU A 55 37.73 -5.85 14.78
N THR A 56 38.92 -5.73 15.34
CA THR A 56 40.01 -6.72 15.23
C THR A 56 39.58 -8.10 15.72
N GLU A 57 38.86 -8.17 16.83
CA GLU A 57 38.34 -9.41 17.39
C GLU A 57 37.23 -9.99 16.49
N SER A 58 36.29 -9.14 16.03
CA SER A 58 35.22 -9.55 15.13
C SER A 58 35.74 -10.13 13.81
N LEU A 59 36.67 -9.45 13.14
CA LEU A 59 37.29 -9.91 11.90
C LEU A 59 38.05 -11.24 12.12
N SER A 60 38.86 -11.35 13.16
CA SER A 60 39.64 -12.55 13.49
C SER A 60 38.73 -13.76 13.70
N ARG A 61 37.66 -13.61 14.50
CA ARG A 61 36.72 -14.70 14.80
C ARG A 61 35.93 -15.12 13.56
N ARG A 62 35.49 -14.19 12.71
CA ARG A 62 34.77 -14.50 11.47
C ARG A 62 35.66 -15.20 10.47
N LEU A 63 36.88 -14.73 10.25
CA LEU A 63 37.84 -15.36 9.33
C LEU A 63 38.25 -16.77 9.78
N ALA A 64 38.34 -17.02 11.10
CA ALA A 64 38.63 -18.35 11.61
C ALA A 64 37.53 -19.40 11.32
N LEU A 65 36.29 -18.94 11.10
CA LEU A 65 35.15 -19.78 10.72
C LEU A 65 34.97 -19.86 9.19
N LEU A 66 35.67 -19.02 8.42
CA LEU A 66 35.52 -18.90 6.97
C LEU A 66 36.42 -19.92 6.24
N GLN A 67 35.79 -20.88 5.55
CA GLN A 67 36.49 -21.87 4.71
C GLN A 67 36.26 -21.52 3.22
N ALA A 68 36.78 -20.38 2.77
CA ALA A 68 36.52 -19.87 1.43
C ALA A 68 37.79 -19.78 0.55
N ASN A 69 37.59 -19.71 -0.76
CA ASN A 69 38.64 -19.54 -1.75
C ASN A 69 38.22 -18.51 -2.83
N LYS A 70 39.10 -18.24 -3.80
CA LYS A 70 38.84 -17.27 -4.88
C LYS A 70 37.57 -17.56 -5.68
N LYS A 71 37.21 -18.80 -5.95
CA LYS A 71 35.99 -19.15 -6.68
C LYS A 71 34.73 -18.74 -5.91
N HIS A 72 34.76 -18.84 -4.57
CA HIS A 72 33.67 -18.38 -3.73
C HIS A 72 33.54 -16.86 -3.76
N ILE A 73 34.67 -16.10 -3.91
CA ILE A 73 34.66 -14.65 -4.08
C ILE A 73 34.00 -14.29 -5.42
N ASP A 74 34.30 -14.99 -6.53
CA ASP A 74 33.67 -14.75 -7.83
C ASP A 74 32.15 -15.01 -7.77
N ALA A 75 31.72 -16.05 -7.07
CA ALA A 75 30.31 -16.32 -6.83
C ALA A 75 29.65 -15.23 -5.97
N LEU A 76 30.35 -14.76 -4.94
CA LEU A 76 29.89 -13.67 -4.10
C LEU A 76 29.68 -12.37 -4.90
N ILE A 77 30.63 -11.98 -5.78
CA ILE A 77 30.49 -10.79 -6.61
C ILE A 77 29.21 -10.82 -7.43
N ASN A 78 28.85 -11.97 -8.01
CA ASN A 78 27.62 -12.13 -8.78
C ASN A 78 26.37 -11.93 -7.90
N ILE A 79 26.40 -12.40 -6.66
CA ILE A 79 25.31 -12.20 -5.70
C ILE A 79 25.22 -10.72 -5.30
N LEU A 80 26.35 -10.10 -4.94
CA LEU A 80 26.40 -8.71 -4.50
C LEU A 80 25.93 -7.72 -5.56
N ASN A 81 26.19 -8.00 -6.85
CA ASN A 81 25.69 -7.20 -7.97
C ASN A 81 24.14 -7.13 -8.01
N ASN A 82 23.47 -8.14 -7.48
CA ASN A 82 22.00 -8.18 -7.35
C ASN A 82 21.51 -7.70 -5.97
N ARG A 83 22.42 -7.32 -5.08
CA ARG A 83 22.15 -6.89 -3.70
C ARG A 83 22.62 -5.47 -3.43
N ILE A 84 22.72 -4.63 -4.45
CA ILE A 84 22.96 -3.19 -4.26
C ILE A 84 21.75 -2.59 -3.55
N SER A 85 21.99 -1.65 -2.62
CA SER A 85 20.90 -0.91 -1.97
C SER A 85 20.03 -0.20 -3.00
N ASN A 86 18.71 -0.35 -2.88
CA ASN A 86 17.77 0.07 -3.92
C ASN A 86 17.89 1.55 -4.29
N SER A 87 18.09 2.42 -3.28
CA SER A 87 18.25 3.85 -3.53
C SER A 87 19.61 4.20 -4.17
N ILE A 88 20.66 3.45 -3.87
CA ILE A 88 21.97 3.59 -4.52
C ILE A 88 21.90 3.16 -5.99
N GLN A 89 21.34 1.98 -6.25
CA GLN A 89 21.14 1.49 -7.62
C GLN A 89 20.34 2.47 -8.47
N ARG A 90 19.27 3.03 -7.93
CA ARG A 90 18.42 4.03 -8.61
C ARG A 90 19.19 5.30 -8.95
N ASN A 91 20.12 5.73 -8.10
CA ASN A 91 20.92 6.94 -8.28
C ASN A 91 22.32 6.66 -8.85
N ALA A 92 22.51 5.59 -9.61
CA ALA A 92 23.78 5.22 -10.25
C ALA A 92 24.37 6.37 -11.10
N GLN A 93 23.52 7.18 -11.73
CA GLN A 93 23.96 8.33 -12.53
C GLN A 93 24.65 9.40 -11.66
N PHE A 94 24.13 9.68 -10.47
CA PHE A 94 24.77 10.59 -9.51
C PHE A 94 26.16 10.08 -9.12
N LEU A 95 26.28 8.80 -8.79
CA LEU A 95 27.57 8.21 -8.41
C LEU A 95 28.59 8.33 -9.54
N LYS A 96 28.18 8.02 -10.79
CA LYS A 96 29.05 8.17 -11.97
C LYS A 96 29.48 9.62 -12.21
N GLN A 97 28.56 10.57 -12.06
CA GLN A 97 28.81 11.99 -12.29
C GLN A 97 29.79 12.59 -11.26
N PHE A 98 29.73 12.10 -10.01
CA PHE A 98 30.52 12.62 -8.90
C PHE A 98 31.56 11.62 -8.37
N SER A 99 31.93 10.63 -9.16
CA SER A 99 32.85 9.56 -8.77
C SER A 99 34.21 10.05 -8.27
N ASP A 100 34.70 11.20 -8.75
CA ASP A 100 35.93 11.80 -8.26
C ASP A 100 35.85 12.38 -6.84
N ASN A 101 34.64 12.57 -6.32
CA ASN A 101 34.40 13.08 -4.97
C ASN A 101 33.88 11.98 -4.00
N ILE A 102 33.80 10.74 -4.46
CA ILE A 102 33.23 9.63 -3.70
C ILE A 102 34.31 8.60 -3.38
N TYR A 103 34.42 8.25 -2.12
CA TYR A 103 35.36 7.26 -1.59
C TYR A 103 34.59 6.14 -0.91
N ILE A 104 35.01 4.90 -1.16
CA ILE A 104 34.50 3.74 -0.41
C ILE A 104 35.52 3.43 0.68
N VAL A 105 35.09 3.44 1.94
CA VAL A 105 35.94 3.12 3.09
C VAL A 105 35.23 2.03 3.90
N SER A 106 35.72 0.81 3.82
CA SER A 106 35.05 -0.36 4.40
C SER A 106 36.04 -1.26 5.15
N SER A 107 35.56 -1.92 6.18
CA SER A 107 36.27 -3.03 6.84
C SER A 107 36.16 -4.35 6.06
N GLY A 108 35.43 -4.39 4.94
CA GLY A 108 35.35 -5.49 4.00
C GLY A 108 36.63 -5.68 3.18
N PHE A 109 36.57 -6.38 2.03
CA PHE A 109 37.76 -6.75 1.26
C PHE A 109 37.70 -6.26 -0.19
N LYS A 110 38.81 -5.74 -0.70
CA LYS A 110 38.96 -5.17 -2.05
C LYS A 110 38.56 -6.16 -3.14
N GLU A 111 38.83 -7.43 -2.94
CA GLU A 111 38.62 -8.48 -3.93
C GLU A 111 37.18 -8.57 -4.41
N TYR A 112 36.19 -8.26 -3.56
CA TYR A 112 34.78 -8.21 -3.96
C TYR A 112 34.22 -6.78 -4.04
N ILE A 113 34.77 -5.81 -3.29
CA ILE A 113 34.26 -4.43 -3.29
C ILE A 113 34.54 -3.75 -4.63
N VAL A 114 35.79 -3.82 -5.10
CA VAL A 114 36.22 -3.12 -6.34
C VAL A 114 35.39 -3.54 -7.57
N PRO A 115 35.17 -4.84 -7.85
CA PRO A 115 34.33 -5.24 -8.97
C PRO A 115 32.89 -4.72 -8.89
N VAL A 116 32.32 -4.66 -7.68
CA VAL A 116 30.95 -4.22 -7.47
C VAL A 116 30.81 -2.70 -7.67
N VAL A 117 31.71 -1.89 -7.11
CA VAL A 117 31.56 -0.42 -7.16
C VAL A 117 32.05 0.19 -8.47
N SER A 118 32.91 -0.50 -9.22
CA SER A 118 33.44 -0.02 -10.50
C SER A 118 32.36 0.25 -11.54
N GLN A 119 31.25 -0.51 -11.53
CA GLN A 119 30.09 -0.28 -12.42
C GLN A 119 29.40 1.07 -12.19
N PHE A 120 29.63 1.69 -11.04
CA PHE A 120 29.14 3.03 -10.68
C PHE A 120 30.16 4.13 -10.97
N GLY A 121 31.26 3.82 -11.67
CA GLY A 121 32.31 4.76 -12.05
C GLY A 121 33.31 5.06 -10.93
N ILE A 122 33.24 4.39 -9.78
CA ILE A 122 34.16 4.59 -8.66
C ILE A 122 35.48 3.91 -9.00
N LYS A 123 36.57 4.68 -8.96
CA LYS A 123 37.91 4.21 -9.34
C LYS A 123 38.52 3.36 -8.21
N ASN A 124 39.39 2.40 -8.59
CA ASN A 124 40.08 1.54 -7.62
C ASN A 124 40.89 2.35 -6.56
N GLU A 125 41.47 3.48 -6.96
CA GLU A 125 42.21 4.40 -6.08
C GLU A 125 41.32 5.09 -5.01
N HIS A 126 40.00 5.11 -5.22
CA HIS A 126 39.02 5.62 -4.27
C HIS A 126 38.39 4.51 -3.39
N VAL A 127 38.88 3.28 -3.53
CA VAL A 127 38.37 2.14 -2.73
C VAL A 127 39.43 1.73 -1.70
N PHE A 128 39.10 1.95 -0.45
CA PHE A 128 39.91 1.57 0.70
C PHE A 128 39.22 0.47 1.49
N ALA A 129 39.83 -0.71 1.49
CA ALA A 129 39.31 -1.89 2.17
C ALA A 129 40.47 -2.84 2.53
N ASN A 130 40.19 -3.87 3.32
CA ASN A 130 41.16 -4.92 3.61
C ASN A 130 41.50 -5.72 2.33
N THR A 131 42.51 -6.59 2.41
CA THR A 131 42.88 -7.56 1.38
C THR A 131 43.05 -8.93 2.00
N PHE A 132 42.61 -9.97 1.30
CA PHE A 132 42.80 -11.35 1.72
C PHE A 132 44.25 -11.79 1.52
N CYS A 133 44.70 -12.71 2.35
CA CYS A 133 45.90 -13.49 2.13
C CYS A 133 45.48 -14.88 1.62
N PHE A 134 46.14 -15.37 0.57
CA PHE A 134 45.85 -16.65 -0.07
C PHE A 134 47.03 -17.61 0.06
N ASP A 135 46.73 -18.91 0.16
CA ASP A 135 47.72 -19.95 0.00
C ASP A 135 48.00 -20.30 -1.49
N SER A 136 48.88 -21.28 -1.75
CA SER A 136 49.21 -21.71 -3.10
C SER A 136 48.04 -22.40 -3.84
N GLN A 137 46.97 -22.74 -3.16
CA GLN A 137 45.75 -23.35 -3.70
C GLN A 137 44.57 -22.36 -3.80
N ASP A 138 44.85 -21.06 -3.66
CA ASP A 138 43.88 -19.97 -3.68
C ASP A 138 42.86 -19.98 -2.52
N ASN A 139 43.15 -20.69 -1.41
CA ASN A 139 42.31 -20.64 -0.21
C ASN A 139 42.64 -19.40 0.61
N ILE A 140 41.61 -18.82 1.23
CA ILE A 140 41.76 -17.67 2.15
C ILE A 140 42.37 -18.18 3.46
N ILE A 141 43.57 -17.69 3.81
CA ILE A 141 44.28 -18.02 5.04
C ILE A 141 44.30 -16.89 6.07
N GLY A 142 43.72 -15.74 5.73
CA GLY A 142 43.67 -14.58 6.62
C GLY A 142 43.57 -13.26 5.86
N LEU A 143 43.96 -12.18 6.53
CA LEU A 143 44.00 -10.83 5.96
C LEU A 143 45.36 -10.18 6.13
N ASN A 144 45.63 -9.14 5.33
CA ASN A 144 46.84 -8.32 5.47
C ASN A 144 46.77 -7.42 6.72
N LYS A 145 47.47 -7.80 7.77
CA LYS A 145 47.49 -7.09 9.06
C LYS A 145 48.20 -5.72 9.04
N SER A 146 48.95 -5.40 7.98
CA SER A 146 49.58 -4.09 7.83
C SER A 146 48.63 -3.01 7.30
N ASN A 147 47.42 -3.42 6.84
CA ASN A 147 46.39 -2.50 6.42
C ASN A 147 45.73 -1.83 7.65
N PRO A 148 45.69 -0.48 7.75
CA PRO A 148 45.02 0.20 8.86
C PRO A 148 43.59 -0.25 9.11
N LEU A 149 42.83 -0.56 8.06
CA LEU A 149 41.43 -1.01 8.13
C LEU A 149 41.24 -2.39 8.78
N SER A 150 42.34 -3.12 9.03
CA SER A 150 42.33 -4.36 9.80
C SER A 150 42.41 -4.12 11.33
N GLN A 151 42.66 -2.88 11.75
CA GLN A 151 42.87 -2.48 13.14
C GLN A 151 41.68 -1.66 13.66
N ASP A 152 41.55 -1.61 14.99
CA ASP A 152 40.59 -0.74 15.65
C ASP A 152 40.90 0.72 15.33
N GLN A 153 39.85 1.53 15.12
CA GLN A 153 39.94 2.92 14.62
C GLN A 153 40.62 3.09 13.24
N GLY A 154 40.85 2.02 12.50
CA GLY A 154 41.54 2.06 11.21
C GLY A 154 40.83 2.92 10.16
N LYS A 155 39.49 3.03 10.16
CA LYS A 155 38.77 3.98 9.29
C LYS A 155 39.14 5.43 9.63
N VAL A 156 39.31 5.77 10.90
CA VAL A 156 39.69 7.12 11.38
C VAL A 156 41.09 7.48 10.91
N GLU A 157 42.04 6.57 11.15
CA GLU A 157 43.46 6.79 10.78
C GLU A 157 43.62 6.93 9.27
N LEU A 158 42.93 6.08 8.51
CA LEU A 158 42.93 6.15 7.06
C LEU A 158 42.41 7.50 6.58
N VAL A 159 41.19 7.91 7.00
CA VAL A 159 40.57 9.16 6.54
C VAL A 159 41.42 10.37 6.88
N LYS A 160 42.06 10.42 8.07
CA LYS A 160 43.02 11.47 8.43
C LYS A 160 44.25 11.48 7.51
N SER A 161 44.77 10.31 7.11
CA SER A 161 45.94 10.20 6.23
C SER A 161 45.67 10.64 4.79
N LEU A 162 44.40 10.58 4.32
CA LEU A 162 44.02 10.98 2.97
C LEU A 162 44.07 12.51 2.74
N ASN A 163 44.16 13.30 3.80
CA ASN A 163 44.23 14.77 3.74
C ASN A 163 43.21 15.38 2.79
N LEU A 164 41.95 14.92 2.88
CA LEU A 164 40.87 15.32 2.00
C LEU A 164 40.56 16.81 2.15
N SER A 165 40.41 17.50 1.04
CA SER A 165 40.09 18.93 1.01
C SER A 165 38.59 19.18 1.09
N GLY A 166 38.17 20.27 1.75
CA GLY A 166 36.76 20.66 1.87
C GLY A 166 36.00 19.89 2.94
N ASP A 167 34.66 19.89 2.84
CA ASP A 167 33.82 19.19 3.80
C ASP A 167 33.80 17.69 3.54
N VAL A 168 34.19 16.90 4.52
CA VAL A 168 34.15 15.44 4.48
C VAL A 168 32.85 14.95 5.14
N TRP A 169 32.06 14.20 4.41
CA TRP A 169 30.80 13.64 4.85
C TRP A 169 30.86 12.11 4.83
N VAL A 170 30.34 11.46 5.85
CA VAL A 170 30.34 10.01 5.97
C VAL A 170 28.91 9.50 5.98
N ILE A 171 28.64 8.48 5.18
CA ILE A 171 27.39 7.71 5.17
C ILE A 171 27.74 6.25 5.51
N GLY A 172 27.18 5.71 6.57
CA GLY A 172 27.38 4.33 7.02
C GLY A 172 26.35 3.92 8.05
N ASP A 173 26.31 2.64 8.39
CA ASP A 173 25.34 2.06 9.32
C ASP A 173 25.99 1.56 10.62
N GLY A 174 27.35 1.56 10.68
CA GLY A 174 28.15 1.02 11.79
C GLY A 174 28.71 2.07 12.75
N ILE A 175 29.14 1.59 13.93
CA ILE A 175 29.80 2.44 14.95
C ILE A 175 31.15 2.97 14.44
N THR A 176 31.86 2.19 13.61
CA THR A 176 33.15 2.58 13.04
C THR A 176 33.05 3.76 12.08
N ASP A 177 31.90 3.96 11.43
CA ASP A 177 31.63 5.12 10.58
C ASP A 177 31.38 6.38 11.41
N TYR A 178 30.62 6.24 12.52
CA TYR A 178 30.46 7.31 13.48
C TYR A 178 31.79 7.74 14.11
N GLU A 179 32.73 6.82 14.37
CA GLU A 179 34.04 7.14 14.91
C GLU A 179 34.83 8.12 14.04
N ILE A 180 34.72 8.06 12.72
CA ILE A 180 35.34 9.04 11.80
C ILE A 180 34.86 10.46 12.14
N ARG A 181 33.57 10.62 12.42
CA ARG A 181 32.97 11.90 12.82
C ARG A 181 33.37 12.30 14.24
N LYS A 182 33.31 11.36 15.18
CA LYS A 182 33.67 11.57 16.59
C LYS A 182 35.10 12.08 16.74
N GLU A 183 36.06 11.53 15.99
CA GLU A 183 37.47 11.88 16.02
C GLU A 183 37.84 13.05 15.08
N ASN A 184 36.82 13.83 14.62
CA ASN A 184 36.94 15.00 13.76
C ASN A 184 37.65 14.75 12.41
N ALA A 185 37.65 13.51 11.91
CA ALA A 185 38.14 13.19 10.58
C ALA A 185 37.05 13.42 9.51
N ALA A 186 35.80 13.63 9.92
CA ALA A 186 34.69 14.06 9.08
C ALA A 186 33.89 15.19 9.74
N HIS A 187 33.18 15.98 8.90
CA HIS A 187 32.36 17.12 9.33
C HIS A 187 30.95 16.72 9.69
N VAL A 188 30.37 15.72 8.98
CA VAL A 188 29.00 15.23 9.18
C VAL A 188 28.97 13.72 9.04
N PHE A 189 28.22 13.06 9.94
CA PHE A 189 27.89 11.64 9.84
C PHE A 189 26.39 11.44 9.63
N PHE A 190 26.08 10.72 8.58
CA PHE A 190 24.73 10.31 8.22
C PHE A 190 24.57 8.81 8.52
N ALA A 191 23.74 8.45 9.48
CA ALA A 191 23.41 7.05 9.75
C ALA A 191 22.45 6.53 8.67
N PHE A 192 22.92 5.57 7.88
CA PHE A 192 22.12 4.95 6.81
C PHE A 192 21.28 3.81 7.37
N THR A 193 19.97 3.84 7.13
CA THR A 193 19.01 2.90 7.74
C THR A 193 18.10 2.20 6.73
N GLU A 194 18.45 2.21 5.45
CA GLU A 194 17.66 1.54 4.41
C GLU A 194 17.65 0.02 4.60
N ASN A 195 18.81 -0.55 4.93
CA ASN A 195 18.99 -2.00 5.06
C ASN A 195 18.95 -2.48 6.52
N VAL A 196 19.64 -1.76 7.40
CA VAL A 196 19.70 -2.08 8.83
C VAL A 196 19.60 -0.80 9.65
N SER A 197 18.83 -0.83 10.73
CA SER A 197 18.75 0.29 11.69
C SER A 197 19.28 -0.13 13.06
N ARG A 198 20.41 0.48 13.47
CA ARG A 198 21.07 0.22 14.76
C ARG A 198 20.89 1.41 15.69
N SER A 199 20.15 1.21 16.80
CA SER A 199 19.88 2.28 17.78
C SER A 199 21.16 2.88 18.38
N ALA A 200 22.19 2.05 18.62
CA ALA A 200 23.50 2.50 19.12
C ALA A 200 24.21 3.50 18.19
N VAL A 201 23.90 3.47 16.89
CA VAL A 201 24.47 4.33 15.86
C VAL A 201 23.58 5.53 15.58
N THR A 202 22.27 5.31 15.41
CA THR A 202 21.31 6.37 15.04
C THR A 202 21.19 7.47 16.10
N ILE A 203 21.33 7.13 17.39
CA ILE A 203 21.31 8.12 18.49
C ILE A 203 22.49 9.10 18.41
N LYS A 204 23.60 8.68 17.81
CA LYS A 204 24.86 9.45 17.74
C LYS A 204 25.04 10.23 16.44
N ALA A 205 24.21 9.95 15.43
CA ALA A 205 24.32 10.53 14.11
C ALA A 205 23.90 12.00 14.07
N ASP A 206 24.57 12.82 13.24
CA ASP A 206 24.13 14.18 12.93
C ASP A 206 22.80 14.16 12.16
N HIS A 207 22.61 13.15 11.27
CA HIS A 207 21.38 12.92 10.52
C HIS A 207 21.10 11.42 10.35
N ILE A 208 19.83 11.05 10.32
CA ILE A 208 19.38 9.69 10.01
C ILE A 208 18.80 9.67 8.60
N LEU A 209 19.37 8.86 7.73
CA LEU A 209 18.91 8.66 6.37
C LEU A 209 18.11 7.36 6.25
N LYS A 210 16.87 7.46 5.83
CA LYS A 210 16.06 6.28 5.50
C LYS A 210 16.51 5.60 4.19
N ASN A 211 17.15 6.36 3.29
CA ASN A 211 17.69 5.89 2.03
C ASN A 211 18.61 6.98 1.41
N PHE A 212 19.30 6.65 0.33
CA PHE A 212 20.21 7.56 -0.36
C PHE A 212 19.47 8.70 -1.08
N ASP A 213 18.22 8.50 -1.51
CA ASP A 213 17.39 9.56 -2.09
C ASP A 213 17.18 10.71 -1.11
N GLU A 214 17.06 10.41 0.19
CA GLU A 214 16.90 11.43 1.22
C GLU A 214 18.16 12.27 1.39
N PHE A 215 19.35 11.63 1.34
CA PHE A 215 20.62 12.34 1.35
C PHE A 215 20.72 13.33 0.18
N LEU A 216 20.40 12.89 -1.04
CA LEU A 216 20.42 13.73 -2.22
C LEU A 216 19.40 14.88 -2.12
N TYR A 217 18.20 14.59 -1.62
CA TYR A 217 17.14 15.58 -1.43
C TYR A 217 17.51 16.67 -0.41
N MET A 218 18.05 16.26 0.75
CA MET A 218 18.41 17.19 1.83
C MET A 218 19.51 18.17 1.40
N ASN A 219 20.37 17.75 0.49
CA ASN A 219 21.55 18.49 0.06
C ASN A 219 21.37 19.14 -1.33
N ASP A 220 20.17 19.14 -1.90
CA ASP A 220 19.84 19.68 -3.22
C ASP A 220 20.75 19.14 -4.36
N PHE A 221 21.12 17.84 -4.26
CA PHE A 221 21.87 17.17 -5.32
C PHE A 221 20.94 16.60 -6.41
N PRO A 222 21.48 16.40 -7.65
CA PRO A 222 20.79 15.66 -8.70
C PRO A 222 20.39 14.27 -8.19
N ARG A 223 19.17 13.86 -8.47
CA ARG A 223 18.59 12.61 -7.96
C ARG A 223 17.59 12.02 -8.95
N ALA A 224 17.42 10.72 -8.87
CA ALA A 224 16.50 9.98 -9.73
C ALA A 224 15.02 10.24 -9.41
N ILE A 225 14.69 10.59 -8.15
CA ILE A 225 13.33 10.89 -7.72
C ILE A 225 13.26 12.28 -7.10
N SER A 226 12.21 13.04 -7.45
CA SER A 226 12.06 14.44 -7.03
C SER A 226 11.79 14.60 -5.53
N TYR A 227 11.16 13.59 -4.90
CA TYR A 227 10.81 13.61 -3.48
C TYR A 227 10.94 12.21 -2.85
N PRO A 228 11.69 12.05 -1.75
CA PRO A 228 11.89 10.75 -1.12
C PRO A 228 10.57 10.12 -0.64
N ARG A 229 10.32 8.87 -1.03
CA ARG A 229 9.06 8.17 -0.73
C ARG A 229 8.79 7.99 0.76
N ASN A 230 9.84 7.82 1.57
CA ASN A 230 9.74 7.73 3.03
C ASN A 230 9.19 9.00 3.71
N ARG A 231 9.22 10.15 3.03
CA ARG A 231 8.60 11.41 3.49
C ARG A 231 7.10 11.49 3.19
N ILE A 232 6.57 10.58 2.39
CA ILE A 232 5.14 10.42 2.16
C ILE A 232 4.59 9.56 3.29
N LYS A 233 4.01 10.21 4.29
CA LYS A 233 3.44 9.55 5.46
C LYS A 233 2.06 8.99 5.13
N ILE A 234 1.88 7.71 5.37
CA ILE A 234 0.61 7.00 5.19
C ILE A 234 0.09 6.58 6.55
N LEU A 235 -1.17 6.91 6.84
CA LEU A 235 -1.88 6.47 8.03
C LEU A 235 -2.99 5.52 7.64
N PHE A 236 -2.98 4.30 8.17
CA PHE A 236 -4.04 3.31 8.03
C PHE A 236 -4.80 3.12 9.34
N LEU A 237 -6.11 3.17 9.28
CA LEU A 237 -7.02 2.98 10.41
C LEU A 237 -7.88 1.72 10.22
N GLU A 238 -8.49 1.23 11.31
CA GLU A 238 -9.49 0.18 11.29
C GLU A 238 -8.96 -1.21 10.84
N ASN A 239 -7.72 -1.54 11.23
CA ASN A 239 -7.13 -2.86 10.99
C ASN A 239 -7.19 -3.30 9.51
N ILE A 240 -6.67 -2.45 8.62
CA ILE A 240 -6.49 -2.77 7.19
C ILE A 240 -5.57 -3.99 7.06
N HIS A 241 -5.86 -4.87 6.11
CA HIS A 241 -5.15 -6.12 5.92
C HIS A 241 -3.64 -5.90 5.66
N GLN A 242 -2.81 -6.74 6.27
CA GLN A 242 -1.36 -6.59 6.30
C GLN A 242 -0.69 -6.60 4.91
N ASN A 243 -1.26 -7.30 3.93
CA ASN A 243 -0.71 -7.28 2.56
C ASN A 243 -0.74 -5.87 1.94
N GLY A 244 -1.79 -5.08 2.20
CA GLY A 244 -1.87 -3.69 1.72
C GLY A 244 -0.80 -2.79 2.34
N ILE A 245 -0.47 -3.00 3.62
CA ILE A 245 0.62 -2.30 4.32
C ILE A 245 1.96 -2.68 3.68
N LYS A 246 2.26 -3.97 3.57
CA LYS A 246 3.51 -4.48 3.00
C LYS A 246 3.76 -4.00 1.58
N LEU A 247 2.73 -3.90 0.74
CA LEU A 247 2.87 -3.36 -0.63
C LEU A 247 3.41 -1.93 -0.62
N LEU A 248 2.91 -1.09 0.27
CA LEU A 248 3.36 0.31 0.38
C LEU A 248 4.74 0.42 1.03
N GLU A 249 5.03 -0.37 2.05
CA GLU A 249 6.35 -0.43 2.67
C GLU A 249 7.43 -0.90 1.69
N ASN A 250 7.13 -1.91 0.85
CA ASN A 250 8.02 -2.39 -0.21
C ASN A 250 8.32 -1.32 -1.28
N GLU A 251 7.37 -0.38 -1.50
CA GLU A 251 7.59 0.80 -2.34
C GLU A 251 8.42 1.90 -1.66
N GLY A 252 8.75 1.74 -0.38
CA GLY A 252 9.56 2.67 0.40
C GLY A 252 8.76 3.78 1.08
N TYR A 253 7.43 3.65 1.21
CA TYR A 253 6.61 4.60 1.97
C TYR A 253 6.69 4.37 3.48
N SER A 254 6.47 5.42 4.26
CA SER A 254 6.34 5.32 5.72
C SER A 254 4.88 5.07 6.08
N VAL A 255 4.56 3.86 6.55
CA VAL A 255 3.19 3.47 6.90
C VAL A 255 3.04 3.35 8.41
N GLU A 256 2.06 4.06 8.97
CA GLU A 256 1.59 3.88 10.34
C GLU A 256 0.21 3.20 10.29
N SER A 257 0.00 2.16 11.09
CA SER A 257 -1.27 1.43 11.16
C SER A 257 -1.84 1.42 12.57
N ILE A 258 -3.12 1.81 12.70
CA ILE A 258 -3.89 1.80 13.94
C ILE A 258 -5.08 0.86 13.77
N LYS A 259 -5.29 -0.04 14.73
CA LYS A 259 -6.35 -1.08 14.66
C LYS A 259 -7.77 -0.53 14.83
N SER A 260 -7.92 0.63 15.48
CA SER A 260 -9.22 1.27 15.74
C SER A 260 -9.51 2.42 14.77
N SER A 261 -10.75 2.87 14.74
CA SER A 261 -11.12 4.19 14.26
C SER A 261 -10.67 5.26 15.27
N LEU A 262 -10.54 6.50 14.81
CA LEU A 262 -10.25 7.67 15.66
C LEU A 262 -11.48 8.56 15.73
N SER A 263 -11.65 9.26 16.84
CA SER A 263 -12.65 10.33 16.94
C SER A 263 -12.31 11.48 16.00
N GLU A 264 -13.29 12.32 15.67
CA GLU A 264 -13.07 13.48 14.78
C GLU A 264 -11.96 14.39 15.29
N ALA A 265 -11.89 14.63 16.60
CA ALA A 265 -10.87 15.48 17.21
C ALA A 265 -9.47 14.90 17.10
N GLU A 266 -9.30 13.63 17.46
CA GLU A 266 -8.01 12.91 17.34
C GLU A 266 -7.55 12.84 15.89
N LEU A 267 -8.48 12.58 14.97
CA LEU A 267 -8.17 12.52 13.54
C LEU A 267 -7.75 13.89 13.00
N CYS A 268 -8.39 15.00 13.41
CA CYS A 268 -7.99 16.35 13.02
C CYS A 268 -6.56 16.70 13.44
N GLU A 269 -6.10 16.21 14.59
CA GLU A 269 -4.72 16.43 15.02
C GLU A 269 -3.76 15.56 14.22
N LYS A 270 -4.06 14.27 14.08
CA LYS A 270 -3.14 13.29 13.46
C LYS A 270 -2.98 13.46 11.96
N ILE A 271 -4.04 13.93 11.26
CA ILE A 271 -4.06 14.04 9.79
C ILE A 271 -3.22 15.21 9.23
N LYS A 272 -2.82 16.15 10.06
CA LYS A 272 -2.10 17.38 9.63
C LYS A 272 -0.86 17.11 8.79
N ASP A 273 -0.12 16.06 9.15
CA ASP A 273 1.15 15.68 8.50
C ASP A 273 1.02 14.46 7.56
N ILE A 274 -0.17 13.91 7.43
CA ILE A 274 -0.43 12.72 6.63
C ILE A 274 -0.62 13.09 5.16
N SER A 275 0.02 12.33 4.27
CA SER A 275 -0.10 12.47 2.82
C SER A 275 -1.17 11.55 2.22
N ILE A 276 -1.30 10.35 2.76
CA ILE A 276 -2.31 9.34 2.36
C ILE A 276 -2.99 8.82 3.61
N LEU A 277 -4.32 8.73 3.58
CA LEU A 277 -5.12 8.14 4.63
C LEU A 277 -5.85 6.90 4.11
N GLY A 278 -5.73 5.77 4.81
CA GLY A 278 -6.55 4.58 4.58
C GLY A 278 -7.55 4.40 5.70
N ILE A 279 -8.82 4.21 5.34
CA ILE A 279 -9.92 3.97 6.27
C ILE A 279 -10.78 2.81 5.78
N ARG A 280 -11.65 2.30 6.66
CA ARG A 280 -12.73 1.39 6.25
C ARG A 280 -14.08 2.10 6.40
N SER A 281 -15.06 1.48 7.05
CA SER A 281 -16.43 1.97 7.11
C SER A 281 -16.77 2.80 8.34
N LYS A 282 -15.93 2.79 9.38
CA LYS A 282 -16.24 3.40 10.69
C LYS A 282 -15.71 4.82 10.87
N THR A 283 -14.59 5.17 10.19
CA THR A 283 -13.98 6.51 10.28
C THR A 283 -14.71 7.48 9.37
N TYR A 284 -15.20 8.58 9.91
CA TYR A 284 -15.91 9.62 9.16
C TYR A 284 -14.97 10.75 8.74
N LEU A 285 -14.89 11.02 7.45
CA LEU A 285 -14.11 12.14 6.88
C LEU A 285 -15.06 13.29 6.55
N SER A 286 -15.40 14.07 7.59
CA SER A 286 -16.22 15.27 7.46
C SER A 286 -15.43 16.40 6.77
N LYS A 287 -16.15 17.42 6.30
CA LYS A 287 -15.55 18.67 5.79
C LYS A 287 -14.55 19.28 6.78
N LYS A 288 -14.80 19.17 8.09
CA LYS A 288 -13.92 19.67 9.14
C LYS A 288 -12.59 18.91 9.18
N VAL A 289 -12.64 17.57 9.17
CA VAL A 289 -11.44 16.71 9.12
C VAL A 289 -10.62 16.99 7.86
N LEU A 290 -11.27 17.03 6.69
CA LEU A 290 -10.59 17.32 5.42
C LEU A 290 -10.01 18.73 5.39
N GLY A 291 -10.60 19.70 6.10
CA GLY A 291 -10.05 21.04 6.28
C GLY A 291 -8.75 21.08 7.12
N CYS A 292 -8.58 20.14 8.05
CA CYS A 292 -7.34 19.98 8.83
C CYS A 292 -6.20 19.30 8.02
N ALA A 293 -6.54 18.58 6.95
CA ALA A 293 -5.66 17.68 6.21
C ALA A 293 -4.85 18.40 5.11
N LYS A 294 -4.04 19.41 5.47
CA LYS A 294 -3.33 20.27 4.50
C LYS A 294 -2.37 19.52 3.55
N ARG A 295 -1.77 18.43 4.02
CA ARG A 295 -0.81 17.63 3.25
C ARG A 295 -1.45 16.45 2.51
N LEU A 296 -2.69 16.13 2.81
CA LEU A 296 -3.38 14.97 2.26
C LEU A 296 -3.56 15.10 0.74
N ILE A 297 -3.13 14.09 0.00
CA ILE A 297 -3.25 14.02 -1.46
C ILE A 297 -4.18 12.90 -1.90
N GLY A 298 -4.39 11.89 -1.06
CA GLY A 298 -5.26 10.77 -1.38
C GLY A 298 -5.85 10.08 -0.15
N VAL A 299 -7.01 9.47 -0.36
CA VAL A 299 -7.71 8.63 0.61
C VAL A 299 -8.02 7.29 -0.03
N GLY A 300 -7.67 6.20 0.64
CA GLY A 300 -8.12 4.86 0.31
C GLY A 300 -9.26 4.42 1.24
N ALA A 301 -10.46 4.21 0.70
CA ALA A 301 -11.53 3.51 1.40
C ALA A 301 -11.36 2.01 1.17
N PHE A 302 -10.83 1.29 2.15
CA PHE A 302 -10.62 -0.17 2.10
C PHE A 302 -11.95 -0.91 2.34
N CYS A 303 -12.96 -0.52 1.56
CA CYS A 303 -14.32 -1.06 1.52
C CYS A 303 -14.99 -0.65 0.19
N ILE A 304 -16.22 -1.09 -0.04
CA ILE A 304 -16.97 -0.71 -1.25
C ILE A 304 -17.59 0.69 -1.11
N GLY A 305 -18.24 0.96 0.01
CA GLY A 305 -18.95 2.23 0.24
C GLY A 305 -18.02 3.40 0.49
N THR A 306 -18.45 4.59 0.10
CA THR A 306 -17.76 5.86 0.35
C THR A 306 -18.62 6.86 1.12
N ASN A 307 -19.73 6.42 1.69
CA ASN A 307 -20.70 7.28 2.39
C ASN A 307 -20.11 7.97 3.63
N GLN A 308 -19.03 7.42 4.21
CA GLN A 308 -18.28 7.97 5.32
C GLN A 308 -17.31 9.10 4.91
N ILE A 309 -17.23 9.44 3.61
CA ILE A 309 -16.32 10.46 3.09
C ILE A 309 -17.12 11.59 2.45
N ASP A 310 -16.91 12.83 2.89
CA ASP A 310 -17.41 14.01 2.19
C ASP A 310 -16.64 14.19 0.86
N LEU A 311 -17.16 13.57 -0.20
CA LEU A 311 -16.52 13.57 -1.51
C LEU A 311 -16.43 14.98 -2.12
N GLU A 312 -17.40 15.86 -1.86
CA GLU A 312 -17.37 17.22 -2.35
C GLU A 312 -16.24 18.03 -1.69
N ALA A 313 -16.10 17.90 -0.36
CA ALA A 313 -15.00 18.53 0.35
C ALA A 313 -13.64 17.94 -0.05
N ALA A 314 -13.53 16.62 -0.23
CA ALA A 314 -12.31 15.98 -0.72
C ALA A 314 -11.91 16.54 -2.09
N THR A 315 -12.87 16.66 -2.99
CA THR A 315 -12.68 17.20 -4.34
C THR A 315 -12.21 18.65 -4.32
N LYS A 316 -12.85 19.50 -3.52
CA LYS A 316 -12.47 20.92 -3.35
C LYS A 316 -11.07 21.10 -2.77
N ASN A 317 -10.58 20.15 -2.00
CA ASN A 317 -9.22 20.13 -1.44
C ASN A 317 -8.20 19.43 -2.34
N GLY A 318 -8.59 18.95 -3.53
CA GLY A 318 -7.70 18.23 -4.45
C GLY A 318 -7.20 16.89 -3.88
N ILE A 319 -8.06 16.20 -3.11
CA ILE A 319 -7.77 14.90 -2.50
C ILE A 319 -8.45 13.83 -3.35
N CYS A 320 -7.65 12.92 -3.90
CA CYS A 320 -8.13 11.79 -4.67
C CYS A 320 -8.68 10.70 -3.75
N VAL A 321 -9.84 10.14 -4.06
CA VAL A 321 -10.47 9.08 -3.25
C VAL A 321 -10.59 7.80 -4.08
N PHE A 322 -10.08 6.70 -3.54
CA PHE A 322 -10.21 5.35 -4.09
C PHE A 322 -11.02 4.47 -3.16
N ASN A 323 -11.76 3.52 -3.72
CA ASN A 323 -12.43 2.46 -2.98
C ASN A 323 -12.18 1.10 -3.65
N ALA A 324 -12.76 0.03 -3.11
CA ALA A 324 -12.64 -1.33 -3.66
C ALA A 324 -13.99 -1.85 -4.19
N PRO A 325 -14.45 -1.41 -5.37
CA PRO A 325 -15.81 -1.67 -5.84
C PRO A 325 -16.10 -3.13 -6.22
N TYR A 326 -15.07 -3.98 -6.37
CA TYR A 326 -15.21 -5.35 -6.90
C TYR A 326 -14.66 -6.44 -6.00
N SER A 327 -13.85 -6.09 -5.01
CA SER A 327 -12.95 -7.04 -4.32
C SER A 327 -13.66 -8.01 -3.38
N ASN A 328 -14.91 -7.76 -2.98
CA ASN A 328 -15.72 -8.66 -2.14
C ASN A 328 -16.98 -9.21 -2.83
N THR A 329 -17.12 -9.01 -4.13
CA THR A 329 -18.31 -9.43 -4.88
C THR A 329 -18.59 -10.91 -4.68
N ARG A 330 -17.57 -11.77 -4.77
CA ARG A 330 -17.71 -13.21 -4.62
C ARG A 330 -18.19 -13.61 -3.22
N SER A 331 -17.68 -12.99 -2.18
CA SER A 331 -18.07 -13.27 -0.80
C SER A 331 -19.56 -13.02 -0.56
N VAL A 332 -20.08 -11.88 -1.06
CA VAL A 332 -21.51 -11.57 -0.96
C VAL A 332 -22.36 -12.58 -1.75
N VAL A 333 -21.95 -12.95 -2.95
CA VAL A 333 -22.67 -13.93 -3.79
C VAL A 333 -22.79 -15.28 -3.07
N GLU A 334 -21.70 -15.76 -2.50
CA GLU A 334 -21.68 -17.05 -1.78
C GLU A 334 -22.58 -17.03 -0.54
N MET A 335 -22.54 -15.93 0.22
CA MET A 335 -23.42 -15.77 1.39
C MET A 335 -24.90 -15.76 0.98
N VAL A 336 -25.27 -14.99 -0.06
CA VAL A 336 -26.64 -14.95 -0.58
C VAL A 336 -27.12 -16.35 -0.99
N ILE A 337 -26.32 -17.11 -1.72
CA ILE A 337 -26.66 -18.47 -2.12
C ILE A 337 -26.85 -19.39 -0.90
N GLY A 338 -25.94 -19.32 0.08
CA GLY A 338 -26.05 -20.06 1.33
C GLY A 338 -27.34 -19.74 2.08
N GLU A 339 -27.67 -18.45 2.22
CA GLU A 339 -28.89 -17.98 2.91
C GLU A 339 -30.17 -18.38 2.17
N ILE A 340 -30.18 -18.32 0.83
CA ILE A 340 -31.30 -18.84 0.01
C ILE A 340 -31.58 -20.30 0.39
N ILE A 341 -30.55 -21.15 0.36
CA ILE A 341 -30.70 -22.58 0.65
C ILE A 341 -31.15 -22.81 2.10
N MET A 342 -30.53 -22.11 3.06
CA MET A 342 -30.88 -22.23 4.48
C MET A 342 -32.34 -21.83 4.76
N LEU A 343 -32.83 -20.75 4.15
CA LEU A 343 -34.20 -20.28 4.29
C LEU A 343 -35.20 -21.23 3.61
N MET A 344 -34.95 -21.64 2.38
CA MET A 344 -35.79 -22.57 1.63
C MET A 344 -35.91 -23.94 2.32
N ARG A 345 -34.90 -24.37 3.06
CA ARG A 345 -34.86 -25.64 3.78
C ARG A 345 -35.17 -25.51 5.28
N LYS A 346 -35.42 -24.29 5.77
CA LYS A 346 -35.63 -23.99 7.20
C LYS A 346 -34.50 -24.55 8.10
N VAL A 347 -33.26 -24.47 7.66
CA VAL A 347 -32.13 -25.05 8.38
C VAL A 347 -31.96 -24.39 9.76
N ILE A 348 -32.06 -23.07 9.84
CA ILE A 348 -31.80 -22.32 11.09
C ILE A 348 -32.80 -22.68 12.19
N PRO A 349 -34.13 -22.60 11.98
CA PRO A 349 -35.08 -22.98 13.04
C PRO A 349 -34.94 -24.47 13.42
N LYS A 350 -34.75 -25.38 12.45
CA LYS A 350 -34.59 -26.81 12.74
C LYS A 350 -33.31 -27.09 13.52
N ASN A 351 -32.20 -26.38 13.21
CA ASN A 351 -30.99 -26.47 14.00
C ASN A 351 -31.20 -26.00 15.44
N SER A 352 -31.88 -24.85 15.63
CA SER A 352 -32.20 -24.36 16.95
C SER A 352 -33.08 -25.34 17.74
N ASP A 353 -34.08 -25.95 17.09
CA ASP A 353 -34.95 -26.97 17.73
C ASP A 353 -34.14 -28.18 18.20
N LEU A 354 -33.19 -28.68 17.39
CA LEU A 354 -32.32 -29.80 17.78
C LEU A 354 -31.43 -29.44 18.98
N HIS A 355 -30.86 -28.25 19.03
CA HIS A 355 -30.10 -27.79 20.18
C HIS A 355 -30.96 -27.68 21.46
N ASN A 356 -32.27 -27.45 21.28
CA ASN A 356 -33.28 -27.42 22.38
C ASN A 356 -33.92 -28.79 22.62
N GLY A 357 -33.38 -29.87 22.06
CA GLY A 357 -33.88 -31.25 22.28
C GLY A 357 -35.14 -31.63 21.51
N LYS A 358 -35.56 -30.80 20.51
CA LYS A 358 -36.74 -31.08 19.69
C LYS A 358 -36.33 -31.71 18.36
N TRP A 359 -37.05 -32.78 17.97
CA TRP A 359 -36.83 -33.50 16.72
C TRP A 359 -37.98 -33.25 15.74
N ASP A 360 -37.76 -32.33 14.75
CA ASP A 360 -38.73 -32.08 13.66
C ASP A 360 -38.17 -32.56 12.31
N LYS A 361 -38.74 -33.64 11.80
CA LYS A 361 -38.39 -34.26 10.50
C LYS A 361 -39.36 -33.87 9.38
N SER A 362 -40.34 -32.97 9.65
CA SER A 362 -41.35 -32.58 8.66
C SER A 362 -40.73 -31.86 7.46
N ALA A 363 -41.31 -32.05 6.27
CA ALA A 363 -40.97 -31.32 5.06
C ALA A 363 -41.88 -30.07 4.82
N ASN A 364 -42.69 -29.68 5.78
CA ASN A 364 -43.65 -28.58 5.65
C ASN A 364 -42.96 -27.26 5.36
N ASN A 365 -43.33 -26.65 4.21
CA ASN A 365 -42.71 -25.41 3.70
C ASN A 365 -41.18 -25.50 3.56
N CYS A 366 -40.64 -26.68 3.25
CA CYS A 366 -39.27 -26.88 2.84
C CYS A 366 -39.23 -27.16 1.33
N TYR A 367 -38.40 -26.41 0.61
CA TYR A 367 -38.37 -26.44 -0.87
C TYR A 367 -36.94 -26.63 -1.39
N GLU A 368 -36.82 -27.22 -2.57
CA GLU A 368 -35.60 -27.18 -3.36
C GLU A 368 -35.50 -25.82 -4.06
N VAL A 369 -34.29 -25.36 -4.34
CA VAL A 369 -34.04 -24.11 -5.09
C VAL A 369 -34.18 -24.32 -6.60
N ARG A 370 -33.97 -25.53 -7.10
CA ARG A 370 -34.07 -25.86 -8.51
C ARG A 370 -35.47 -25.54 -9.04
N GLY A 371 -35.54 -24.84 -10.17
CA GLY A 371 -36.78 -24.42 -10.83
C GLY A 371 -37.46 -23.21 -10.18
N LYS A 372 -36.95 -22.70 -9.03
CA LYS A 372 -37.47 -21.48 -8.40
C LYS A 372 -37.03 -20.24 -9.18
N LYS A 373 -37.85 -19.19 -9.14
CA LYS A 373 -37.57 -17.91 -9.77
C LYS A 373 -36.87 -16.97 -8.79
N LEU A 374 -35.63 -16.61 -9.10
CA LEU A 374 -34.86 -15.63 -8.36
C LEU A 374 -35.00 -14.26 -9.02
N GLY A 375 -35.54 -13.28 -8.29
CA GLY A 375 -35.63 -11.88 -8.71
C GLY A 375 -34.48 -11.09 -8.07
N ILE A 376 -33.64 -10.48 -8.92
CA ILE A 376 -32.48 -9.68 -8.53
C ILE A 376 -32.79 -8.20 -8.79
N ILE A 377 -32.84 -7.39 -7.73
CA ILE A 377 -33.02 -5.94 -7.80
C ILE A 377 -31.63 -5.29 -7.75
N GLY A 378 -31.21 -4.69 -8.89
CA GLY A 378 -29.83 -4.20 -9.08
C GLY A 378 -28.93 -5.24 -9.72
N TYR A 379 -28.68 -5.11 -11.03
CA TYR A 379 -27.87 -6.03 -11.83
C TYR A 379 -26.47 -5.48 -12.07
N GLY A 380 -25.84 -4.98 -10.96
CA GLY A 380 -24.46 -4.53 -10.93
C GLY A 380 -23.48 -5.70 -10.77
N ASN A 381 -22.33 -5.45 -10.18
CA ASN A 381 -21.26 -6.46 -10.02
C ASN A 381 -21.71 -7.69 -9.22
N ILE A 382 -22.43 -7.49 -8.11
CA ILE A 382 -22.94 -8.59 -7.28
C ILE A 382 -24.08 -9.30 -7.99
N GLY A 383 -25.10 -8.56 -8.45
CA GLY A 383 -26.29 -9.14 -9.05
C GLY A 383 -25.98 -9.95 -10.32
N SER A 384 -25.07 -9.47 -11.17
CA SER A 384 -24.67 -10.20 -12.39
C SER A 384 -23.87 -11.48 -12.06
N GLN A 385 -22.95 -11.43 -11.09
CA GLN A 385 -22.22 -12.63 -10.67
C GLN A 385 -23.13 -13.64 -9.96
N LEU A 386 -24.06 -13.13 -9.11
CA LEU A 386 -25.07 -13.97 -8.47
C LEU A 386 -25.93 -14.69 -9.50
N SER A 387 -26.33 -14.03 -10.60
CA SER A 387 -27.16 -14.65 -11.64
C SER A 387 -26.51 -15.90 -12.21
N VAL A 388 -25.22 -15.85 -12.52
CA VAL A 388 -24.47 -16.99 -13.08
C VAL A 388 -24.38 -18.15 -12.09
N VAL A 389 -24.08 -17.85 -10.81
CA VAL A 389 -23.98 -18.89 -9.76
C VAL A 389 -25.35 -19.50 -9.45
N ALA A 390 -26.39 -18.69 -9.37
CA ALA A 390 -27.75 -19.16 -9.12
C ALA A 390 -28.28 -20.06 -10.26
N GLU A 391 -27.99 -19.70 -11.48
CA GLU A 391 -28.36 -20.49 -12.66
C GLU A 391 -27.70 -21.88 -12.64
N SER A 392 -26.44 -21.99 -12.20
CA SER A 392 -25.75 -23.28 -12.06
C SER A 392 -26.41 -24.23 -11.04
N LEU A 393 -27.17 -23.69 -10.10
CA LEU A 393 -28.01 -24.45 -9.14
C LEU A 393 -29.43 -24.76 -9.67
N GLY A 394 -29.72 -24.36 -10.90
CA GLY A 394 -31.01 -24.59 -11.54
C GLY A 394 -32.10 -23.58 -11.20
N LEU A 395 -31.75 -22.41 -10.63
CA LEU A 395 -32.69 -21.30 -10.48
C LEU A 395 -32.97 -20.64 -11.84
N GLN A 396 -34.18 -20.12 -12.02
CA GLN A 396 -34.53 -19.26 -13.13
C GLN A 396 -34.33 -17.81 -12.71
N VAL A 397 -33.36 -17.11 -13.31
CA VAL A 397 -32.97 -15.77 -12.88
C VAL A 397 -33.72 -14.70 -13.67
N TYR A 398 -34.30 -13.75 -12.94
CA TYR A 398 -34.88 -12.52 -13.43
C TYR A 398 -34.23 -11.32 -12.74
N TYR A 399 -34.08 -10.22 -13.45
CA TYR A 399 -33.49 -9.03 -12.87
C TYR A 399 -34.16 -7.73 -13.30
N TYR A 400 -34.04 -6.71 -12.45
CA TYR A 400 -34.44 -5.34 -12.74
C TYR A 400 -33.30 -4.38 -12.37
N ASP A 401 -32.96 -3.48 -13.29
CA ASP A 401 -32.00 -2.38 -13.06
C ASP A 401 -32.49 -1.14 -13.82
N LEU A 402 -32.23 0.05 -13.25
CA LEU A 402 -32.54 1.34 -13.86
C LEU A 402 -31.71 1.62 -15.13
N ILE A 403 -30.51 1.05 -15.18
CA ILE A 403 -29.57 1.22 -16.28
C ILE A 403 -29.58 -0.04 -17.14
N GLU A 404 -29.43 0.14 -18.44
CA GLU A 404 -29.24 -1.00 -19.35
C GLU A 404 -27.98 -1.78 -18.98
N ARG A 405 -28.11 -3.08 -18.76
CA ARG A 405 -27.03 -3.97 -18.36
C ARG A 405 -26.89 -5.12 -19.32
N LEU A 406 -25.64 -5.53 -19.57
CA LEU A 406 -25.37 -6.74 -20.32
C LEU A 406 -25.90 -7.95 -19.54
N GLN A 407 -26.80 -8.67 -20.18
CA GLN A 407 -27.37 -9.92 -19.67
C GLN A 407 -26.30 -11.01 -19.67
N LEU A 408 -26.11 -11.70 -18.54
CA LEU A 408 -25.21 -12.84 -18.39
C LEU A 408 -26.02 -14.13 -18.32
N GLY A 409 -25.57 -15.17 -19.02
CA GLY A 409 -26.24 -16.48 -19.07
C GLY A 409 -27.67 -16.36 -19.64
N ASN A 410 -28.62 -17.02 -18.98
CA ASN A 410 -30.05 -17.01 -19.34
C ASN A 410 -30.88 -16.09 -18.43
N ALA A 411 -30.26 -15.19 -17.67
CA ALA A 411 -30.97 -14.24 -16.82
C ALA A 411 -31.85 -13.33 -17.67
N LYS A 412 -33.10 -13.10 -17.27
CA LYS A 412 -34.11 -12.35 -18.03
C LYS A 412 -34.35 -10.99 -17.38
N LYS A 413 -34.24 -9.91 -18.16
CA LYS A 413 -34.59 -8.56 -17.71
C LYS A 413 -36.10 -8.43 -17.57
N CYS A 414 -36.56 -7.86 -16.45
CA CYS A 414 -37.94 -7.40 -16.28
C CYS A 414 -38.06 -5.92 -16.69
N ASN A 415 -39.21 -5.53 -17.24
CA ASN A 415 -39.44 -4.16 -17.66
C ASN A 415 -39.75 -3.21 -16.49
N SER A 416 -40.24 -3.76 -15.38
CA SER A 416 -40.55 -3.01 -14.18
C SER A 416 -40.17 -3.79 -12.90
N LEU A 417 -40.04 -3.08 -11.79
CA LEU A 417 -39.87 -3.68 -10.49
C LEU A 417 -41.09 -4.54 -10.11
N GLU A 418 -42.28 -4.07 -10.39
CA GLU A 418 -43.53 -4.77 -10.13
C GLU A 418 -43.56 -6.14 -10.83
N GLU A 419 -43.22 -6.20 -12.14
CA GLU A 419 -43.13 -7.45 -12.89
C GLU A 419 -42.20 -8.45 -12.19
N LEU A 420 -41.01 -8.00 -11.76
CA LEU A 420 -40.05 -8.84 -11.05
C LEU A 420 -40.61 -9.37 -9.74
N LEU A 421 -41.27 -8.51 -8.93
CA LEU A 421 -41.81 -8.86 -7.62
C LEU A 421 -42.94 -9.90 -7.74
N CYS A 422 -43.85 -9.71 -8.69
CA CYS A 422 -44.99 -10.60 -8.93
C CYS A 422 -44.58 -12.02 -9.33
N LEU A 423 -43.47 -12.17 -10.08
CA LEU A 423 -43.08 -13.48 -10.62
C LEU A 423 -42.08 -14.24 -9.73
N SER A 424 -41.41 -13.59 -8.79
CA SER A 424 -40.29 -14.16 -8.05
C SER A 424 -40.72 -15.00 -6.84
N ASP A 425 -40.07 -16.14 -6.64
CA ASP A 425 -40.19 -16.98 -5.42
C ASP A 425 -39.17 -16.54 -4.35
N ILE A 426 -38.07 -15.93 -4.80
CA ILE A 426 -36.98 -15.40 -3.98
C ILE A 426 -36.66 -14.01 -4.53
N VAL A 427 -36.54 -13.01 -3.67
CA VAL A 427 -36.19 -11.63 -4.02
C VAL A 427 -34.94 -11.23 -3.26
N THR A 428 -33.92 -10.75 -3.98
CA THR A 428 -32.68 -10.24 -3.37
C THR A 428 -32.32 -8.85 -3.90
N VAL A 429 -31.81 -8.00 -3.00
CA VAL A 429 -31.55 -6.58 -3.29
C VAL A 429 -30.05 -6.30 -3.32
N HIS A 430 -29.57 -5.72 -4.43
CA HIS A 430 -28.16 -5.40 -4.67
C HIS A 430 -27.97 -3.99 -5.26
N VAL A 431 -28.67 -3.01 -4.70
CA VAL A 431 -28.56 -1.59 -5.09
C VAL A 431 -27.62 -0.83 -4.17
N ASP A 432 -27.11 0.30 -4.63
CA ASP A 432 -26.26 1.17 -3.82
C ASP A 432 -27.04 2.02 -2.79
N GLY A 433 -26.29 2.72 -1.92
CA GLY A 433 -26.86 3.51 -0.81
C GLY A 433 -27.25 4.94 -1.16
N ARG A 434 -27.49 5.28 -2.43
CA ARG A 434 -27.92 6.64 -2.81
C ARG A 434 -29.32 6.95 -2.23
N ASN A 435 -29.59 8.23 -1.98
CA ASN A 435 -30.86 8.65 -1.37
C ASN A 435 -32.12 8.23 -2.17
N GLN A 436 -32.02 8.14 -3.50
CA GLN A 436 -33.11 7.69 -4.37
C GLN A 436 -33.53 6.23 -4.12
N ASN A 437 -32.64 5.42 -3.54
CA ASN A 437 -32.91 4.02 -3.22
C ASN A 437 -33.51 3.85 -1.81
N ARG A 438 -33.73 4.94 -1.07
CA ARG A 438 -34.31 4.86 0.28
C ARG A 438 -35.73 4.32 0.22
N ASN A 439 -36.00 3.26 1.01
CA ASN A 439 -37.29 2.56 1.09
C ASN A 439 -37.82 2.12 -0.28
N ILE A 440 -36.96 1.77 -1.24
CA ILE A 440 -37.37 1.23 -2.55
C ILE A 440 -38.19 -0.06 -2.39
N ILE A 441 -38.00 -0.76 -1.27
CA ILE A 441 -38.83 -1.89 -0.86
C ILE A 441 -39.59 -1.49 0.41
N GLY A 442 -40.84 -1.17 0.24
CA GLY A 442 -41.78 -0.79 1.28
C GLY A 442 -43.05 -1.65 1.27
N SER A 443 -44.10 -1.20 1.95
CA SER A 443 -45.34 -1.94 2.12
C SER A 443 -45.99 -2.34 0.78
N GLU A 444 -46.01 -1.45 -0.20
CA GLU A 444 -46.59 -1.73 -1.53
C GLU A 444 -45.79 -2.80 -2.27
N GLN A 445 -44.46 -2.76 -2.23
CA GLN A 445 -43.60 -3.75 -2.86
C GLN A 445 -43.78 -5.14 -2.22
N PHE A 446 -43.86 -5.21 -0.88
CA PHE A 446 -44.16 -6.48 -0.19
C PHE A 446 -45.54 -7.02 -0.58
N LYS A 447 -46.58 -6.20 -0.73
CA LYS A 447 -47.90 -6.64 -1.20
C LYS A 447 -47.84 -7.24 -2.63
N GLN A 448 -47.05 -6.67 -3.51
CA GLN A 448 -46.87 -7.13 -4.90
C GLN A 448 -46.16 -8.49 -5.00
N MET A 449 -45.31 -8.84 -4.01
CA MET A 449 -44.62 -10.13 -3.98
C MET A 449 -45.57 -11.30 -3.89
N LYS A 450 -45.15 -12.49 -4.28
CA LYS A 450 -45.87 -13.73 -4.02
C LYS A 450 -46.06 -13.99 -2.53
N ASN A 451 -47.05 -14.80 -2.14
CA ASN A 451 -47.12 -15.37 -0.81
C ASN A 451 -45.98 -16.39 -0.62
N ASN A 452 -45.48 -16.48 0.58
CA ASN A 452 -44.32 -17.34 0.93
C ASN A 452 -43.03 -17.02 0.17
N VAL A 453 -42.79 -15.76 -0.22
CA VAL A 453 -41.53 -15.34 -0.84
C VAL A 453 -40.39 -15.37 0.17
N VAL A 454 -39.20 -15.69 -0.27
CA VAL A 454 -37.95 -15.49 0.50
C VAL A 454 -37.36 -14.13 0.14
N PHE A 455 -37.01 -13.33 1.13
CA PHE A 455 -36.50 -11.98 0.96
C PHE A 455 -35.10 -11.82 1.51
N ILE A 456 -34.17 -11.22 0.74
CA ILE A 456 -32.76 -11.08 1.12
C ILE A 456 -32.28 -9.65 0.89
N ASN A 457 -31.61 -9.06 1.88
CA ASN A 457 -30.96 -7.76 1.77
C ASN A 457 -29.55 -7.80 2.38
N LEU A 458 -28.53 -7.87 1.53
CA LEU A 458 -27.12 -7.72 1.85
C LEU A 458 -26.54 -6.45 1.16
N SER A 459 -27.39 -5.45 0.88
CA SER A 459 -26.97 -4.22 0.21
C SER A 459 -26.77 -3.05 1.18
N ARG A 460 -27.86 -2.35 1.51
CA ARG A 460 -27.87 -1.24 2.49
C ARG A 460 -29.16 -1.28 3.33
N GLY A 461 -29.05 -0.94 4.63
CA GLY A 461 -30.18 -1.06 5.54
C GLY A 461 -31.36 -0.14 5.23
N HIS A 462 -31.09 1.09 4.79
CA HIS A 462 -32.13 2.09 4.49
C HIS A 462 -32.87 1.86 3.16
N VAL A 463 -32.45 0.88 2.36
CA VAL A 463 -33.12 0.51 1.10
C VAL A 463 -34.46 -0.17 1.36
N VAL A 464 -34.63 -0.80 2.52
CA VAL A 464 -35.84 -1.52 2.91
C VAL A 464 -36.53 -0.79 4.07
N ASP A 465 -37.82 -0.60 3.98
CA ASP A 465 -38.63 -0.17 5.10
C ASP A 465 -38.75 -1.31 6.12
N MET A 466 -38.08 -1.15 7.25
CA MET A 466 -38.00 -2.17 8.30
C MET A 466 -39.37 -2.48 8.94
N GLY A 467 -40.23 -1.47 9.09
CA GLY A 467 -41.58 -1.65 9.60
C GLY A 467 -42.43 -2.48 8.65
N ALA A 468 -42.37 -2.19 7.36
CA ALA A 468 -43.07 -2.94 6.32
C ALA A 468 -42.60 -4.41 6.24
N LEU A 469 -41.30 -4.66 6.42
CA LEU A 469 -40.73 -6.01 6.45
C LEU A 469 -41.27 -6.79 7.67
N VAL A 470 -41.29 -6.18 8.84
CA VAL A 470 -41.86 -6.80 10.09
C VAL A 470 -43.32 -7.20 9.89
N GLU A 471 -44.15 -6.33 9.32
CA GLU A 471 -45.54 -6.63 9.05
C GLU A 471 -45.73 -7.74 8.00
N ALA A 472 -44.89 -7.76 6.96
CA ALA A 472 -44.91 -8.82 5.96
C ALA A 472 -44.48 -10.20 6.54
N LEU A 473 -43.57 -10.22 7.50
CA LEU A 473 -43.18 -11.44 8.23
C LEU A 473 -44.28 -11.92 9.14
N LYS A 474 -44.93 -11.03 9.94
CA LYS A 474 -46.04 -11.35 10.85
C LYS A 474 -47.26 -11.88 10.13
N SER A 475 -47.57 -11.33 8.96
CA SER A 475 -48.70 -11.77 8.13
C SER A 475 -48.44 -13.09 7.41
N GLY A 476 -47.23 -13.63 7.43
CA GLY A 476 -46.85 -14.83 6.67
C GLY A 476 -46.70 -14.60 5.19
N LYS A 477 -46.71 -13.34 4.72
CA LYS A 477 -46.44 -12.97 3.32
C LYS A 477 -45.02 -13.38 2.89
N ILE A 478 -44.07 -13.23 3.81
CA ILE A 478 -42.66 -13.64 3.65
C ILE A 478 -42.44 -14.95 4.42
N LEU A 479 -42.00 -15.99 3.73
CA LEU A 479 -41.63 -17.28 4.26
C LEU A 479 -40.44 -17.18 5.24
N GLY A 480 -39.46 -16.38 4.87
CA GLY A 480 -38.28 -16.10 5.66
C GLY A 480 -37.44 -14.99 5.01
N ALA A 481 -36.62 -14.35 5.83
CA ALA A 481 -35.74 -13.28 5.35
C ALA A 481 -34.29 -13.47 5.82
N ALA A 482 -33.32 -12.94 5.04
CA ALA A 482 -31.93 -12.78 5.44
C ALA A 482 -31.54 -11.30 5.34
N ILE A 483 -31.08 -10.74 6.44
CA ILE A 483 -30.77 -9.31 6.57
C ILE A 483 -29.38 -9.17 7.19
N ASP A 484 -28.45 -8.65 6.38
CA ASP A 484 -27.05 -8.41 6.77
C ASP A 484 -26.78 -6.93 7.08
N VAL A 485 -27.71 -6.04 6.72
CA VAL A 485 -27.54 -4.58 6.80
C VAL A 485 -28.75 -3.91 7.44
N PHE A 486 -28.51 -2.87 8.25
CA PHE A 486 -29.55 -2.25 9.06
C PHE A 486 -29.53 -0.72 8.92
N PRO A 487 -30.69 -0.03 9.09
CA PRO A 487 -30.74 1.44 9.10
C PRO A 487 -29.85 2.06 10.21
N HIS A 488 -29.75 1.38 11.34
CA HIS A 488 -28.88 1.73 12.46
C HIS A 488 -28.03 0.51 12.81
N GLU A 489 -26.73 0.64 12.61
CA GLU A 489 -25.74 -0.40 12.91
C GLU A 489 -24.90 0.04 14.11
N PRO A 490 -24.56 -0.86 15.06
CA PRO A 490 -23.67 -0.56 16.17
C PRO A 490 -22.31 -0.04 15.71
N ILE A 491 -21.79 0.98 16.37
CA ILE A 491 -20.49 1.58 16.03
C ILE A 491 -19.36 0.61 16.40
N ASN A 492 -19.55 -0.18 17.46
CA ASN A 492 -18.56 -1.14 17.95
C ASN A 492 -19.21 -2.44 18.44
N ASN A 493 -18.40 -3.46 18.68
CA ASN A 493 -18.88 -4.80 19.09
C ASN A 493 -19.41 -4.87 20.54
N GLN A 494 -19.31 -3.78 21.32
CA GLN A 494 -19.79 -3.72 22.71
C GLN A 494 -21.17 -3.08 22.80
N GLU A 495 -21.62 -2.40 21.76
CA GLU A 495 -22.94 -1.78 21.70
C GLU A 495 -24.01 -2.83 21.41
N GLU A 496 -25.13 -2.78 22.17
CA GLU A 496 -26.21 -3.72 21.97
C GLU A 496 -26.92 -3.48 20.63
N PHE A 497 -27.08 -4.54 19.86
CA PHE A 497 -27.86 -4.52 18.62
C PHE A 497 -29.37 -4.54 18.94
N ILE A 498 -30.04 -3.41 18.77
CA ILE A 498 -31.48 -3.27 18.97
C ILE A 498 -32.15 -3.19 17.59
N ASN A 499 -32.95 -4.20 17.27
CA ASN A 499 -33.66 -4.27 15.99
C ASN A 499 -34.99 -5.04 16.14
N PRO A 500 -36.11 -4.61 15.48
CA PRO A 500 -37.41 -5.25 15.57
C PRO A 500 -37.48 -6.65 14.94
N LEU A 501 -36.49 -7.06 14.17
CA LEU A 501 -36.39 -8.42 13.61
C LEU A 501 -35.85 -9.46 14.61
N ARG A 502 -35.35 -9.04 15.76
CA ARG A 502 -34.92 -9.99 16.82
C ARG A 502 -36.07 -10.86 17.27
N GLY A 503 -35.82 -12.15 17.40
CA GLY A 503 -36.81 -13.13 17.87
C GLY A 503 -37.64 -13.81 16.77
N PHE A 504 -37.57 -13.35 15.51
CA PHE A 504 -38.19 -14.09 14.41
C PHE A 504 -37.36 -15.33 14.06
N SER A 505 -37.93 -16.53 14.25
CA SER A 505 -37.25 -17.82 14.01
C SER A 505 -36.98 -18.08 12.51
N ASN A 506 -37.69 -17.41 11.62
CA ASN A 506 -37.57 -17.51 10.17
C ASN A 506 -36.73 -16.35 9.55
N VAL A 507 -35.97 -15.62 10.37
CA VAL A 507 -35.10 -14.55 9.94
C VAL A 507 -33.65 -14.87 10.28
N ILE A 508 -32.74 -14.78 9.30
CA ILE A 508 -31.30 -14.81 9.47
C ILE A 508 -30.83 -13.36 9.63
N LEU A 509 -30.15 -13.07 10.75
CA LEU A 509 -29.52 -11.77 11.00
C LEU A 509 -28.01 -11.96 11.04
N SER A 510 -27.29 -11.15 10.29
CA SER A 510 -25.83 -11.12 10.30
C SER A 510 -25.30 -9.68 10.42
N PRO A 511 -24.14 -9.45 11.07
CA PRO A 511 -23.68 -8.13 11.46
C PRO A 511 -22.85 -7.46 10.34
N HIS A 512 -23.44 -7.27 9.16
CA HIS A 512 -22.84 -6.63 7.98
C HIS A 512 -21.53 -7.32 7.54
N ILE A 513 -21.59 -8.65 7.41
CA ILE A 513 -20.44 -9.50 7.10
C ILE A 513 -20.46 -10.10 5.69
N GLY A 514 -21.44 -9.79 4.85
CA GLY A 514 -21.54 -10.35 3.50
C GLY A 514 -20.26 -10.20 2.67
N GLY A 515 -19.52 -9.11 2.88
CA GLY A 515 -18.21 -8.87 2.23
C GLY A 515 -16.99 -9.11 3.13
N SER A 516 -17.13 -9.75 4.28
CA SER A 516 -16.08 -9.87 5.30
C SER A 516 -15.48 -11.28 5.35
N THR A 517 -14.77 -11.67 4.30
CA THR A 517 -13.96 -12.90 4.27
C THR A 517 -12.46 -12.55 4.22
N GLU A 518 -11.59 -13.48 4.58
CA GLU A 518 -10.14 -13.29 4.52
C GLU A 518 -9.68 -12.94 3.10
N GLU A 519 -10.21 -13.63 2.10
CA GLU A 519 -9.91 -13.38 0.69
C GLU A 519 -10.38 -11.99 0.25
N ALA A 520 -11.57 -11.57 0.68
CA ALA A 520 -12.05 -10.21 0.38
C ALA A 520 -11.17 -9.15 1.02
N GLN A 521 -10.77 -9.32 2.28
CA GLN A 521 -9.88 -8.37 2.96
C GLN A 521 -8.50 -8.32 2.30
N PHE A 522 -7.95 -9.47 1.91
CA PHE A 522 -6.71 -9.54 1.13
C PHE A 522 -6.85 -8.77 -0.19
N ASN A 523 -7.87 -9.07 -0.99
CA ASN A 523 -8.10 -8.45 -2.30
C ASN A 523 -8.37 -6.94 -2.19
N ILE A 524 -9.14 -6.51 -1.18
CA ILE A 524 -9.38 -5.08 -0.89
C ILE A 524 -8.05 -4.39 -0.54
N GLY A 525 -7.24 -5.01 0.33
CA GLY A 525 -5.94 -4.49 0.74
C GLY A 525 -5.03 -4.28 -0.47
N GLU A 526 -4.92 -5.29 -1.32
CA GLU A 526 -4.10 -5.24 -2.53
C GLU A 526 -4.61 -4.18 -3.53
N PHE A 527 -5.91 -4.21 -3.84
CA PHE A 527 -6.49 -3.33 -4.85
C PHE A 527 -6.33 -1.85 -4.50
N VAL A 528 -6.74 -1.44 -3.31
CA VAL A 528 -6.69 -0.03 -2.90
C VAL A 528 -5.24 0.45 -2.75
N SER A 529 -4.36 -0.38 -2.20
CA SER A 529 -2.94 -0.02 -2.07
C SER A 529 -2.26 0.15 -3.43
N ARG A 530 -2.55 -0.70 -4.43
CA ARG A 530 -2.06 -0.52 -5.81
C ARG A 530 -2.57 0.77 -6.44
N ARG A 531 -3.85 1.12 -6.28
CA ARG A 531 -4.39 2.41 -6.78
C ARG A 531 -3.71 3.61 -6.14
N ILE A 532 -3.42 3.54 -4.84
CA ILE A 532 -2.65 4.56 -4.13
C ILE A 532 -1.24 4.68 -4.70
N ILE A 533 -0.55 3.56 -4.90
CA ILE A 533 0.80 3.51 -5.49
C ILE A 533 0.81 4.16 -6.88
N ASP A 534 -0.11 3.75 -7.75
CA ASP A 534 -0.21 4.27 -9.12
C ASP A 534 -0.51 5.78 -9.14
N TYR A 535 -1.38 6.25 -8.23
CA TYR A 535 -1.69 7.67 -8.10
C TYR A 535 -0.51 8.49 -7.56
N VAL A 536 0.19 7.97 -6.56
CA VAL A 536 1.33 8.67 -5.98
C VAL A 536 2.50 8.70 -6.95
N ASN A 537 2.80 7.58 -7.62
CA ASN A 537 3.96 7.42 -8.48
C ASN A 537 3.74 7.98 -9.90
N ALA A 538 2.56 7.82 -10.46
CA ALA A 538 2.27 8.17 -11.86
C ALA A 538 1.15 9.21 -12.06
N GLY A 539 0.44 9.59 -11.00
CA GLY A 539 -0.74 10.46 -11.12
C GLY A 539 -1.95 9.75 -11.70
N ASP A 540 -1.93 8.41 -11.78
CA ASP A 540 -3.04 7.62 -12.30
C ASP A 540 -4.25 7.74 -11.37
N SER A 541 -5.31 8.37 -11.85
CA SER A 541 -6.58 8.55 -11.14
C SER A 541 -7.67 7.56 -11.59
N THR A 542 -7.30 6.52 -12.33
CA THR A 542 -8.23 5.47 -12.78
C THR A 542 -8.94 4.83 -11.60
N GLN A 543 -10.26 4.73 -11.69
CA GLN A 543 -11.15 4.25 -10.63
C GLN A 543 -11.20 5.15 -9.39
N SER A 544 -10.73 6.38 -9.47
CA SER A 544 -11.07 7.41 -8.49
C SER A 544 -12.57 7.67 -8.49
N VAL A 545 -13.15 7.83 -7.30
CA VAL A 545 -14.59 8.10 -7.16
C VAL A 545 -14.94 9.58 -7.31
N ASN A 546 -13.95 10.48 -7.30
CA ASN A 546 -14.20 11.91 -7.26
C ASN A 546 -13.39 12.76 -8.26
N LEU A 547 -12.28 12.26 -8.79
CA LEU A 547 -11.49 12.97 -9.78
C LEU A 547 -11.71 12.43 -11.20
N PRO A 548 -11.45 13.22 -12.25
CA PRO A 548 -11.43 12.70 -13.62
C PRO A 548 -10.42 11.57 -13.78
N ASN A 549 -10.80 10.47 -14.42
CA ASN A 549 -9.96 9.29 -14.59
C ASN A 549 -8.94 9.50 -15.71
N ILE A 550 -7.65 9.55 -15.38
CA ILE A 550 -6.53 9.55 -16.32
C ILE A 550 -5.63 8.36 -15.99
N GLN A 551 -5.23 7.61 -17.01
CA GLN A 551 -4.22 6.57 -16.94
C GLN A 551 -3.07 6.91 -17.88
N LEU A 552 -1.86 6.99 -17.34
CA LEU A 552 -0.65 7.21 -18.11
C LEU A 552 0.41 6.19 -17.69
N PRO A 553 1.29 5.76 -18.62
CA PRO A 553 2.40 4.89 -18.28
C PRO A 553 3.35 5.58 -17.31
N GLN A 554 4.14 4.79 -16.59
CA GLN A 554 5.26 5.32 -15.81
C GLN A 554 6.24 6.02 -16.76
N LEU A 555 6.72 7.18 -16.34
CA LEU A 555 7.61 7.99 -17.12
C LEU A 555 9.06 7.68 -16.74
N HIS A 556 9.93 7.51 -17.75
CA HIS A 556 11.37 7.36 -17.56
C HIS A 556 12.09 8.62 -18.07
N ASN A 557 13.04 9.16 -17.29
CA ASN A 557 13.88 10.31 -17.63
C ASN A 557 13.13 11.64 -17.87
N ALA A 558 12.00 11.85 -17.21
CA ALA A 558 11.26 13.11 -17.26
C ALA A 558 10.57 13.37 -15.92
N HIS A 559 10.19 14.62 -15.68
CA HIS A 559 9.41 15.01 -14.51
C HIS A 559 7.95 15.18 -14.88
N ARG A 560 7.07 14.73 -14.01
CA ARG A 560 5.62 14.84 -14.18
C ARG A 560 5.04 15.87 -13.22
N LEU A 561 4.41 16.90 -13.79
CA LEU A 561 3.67 17.93 -13.04
C LEU A 561 2.19 17.60 -13.04
N ILE A 562 1.55 17.68 -11.88
CA ILE A 562 0.10 17.57 -11.73
C ILE A 562 -0.47 18.92 -11.33
N HIS A 563 -1.55 19.32 -12.02
CA HIS A 563 -2.30 20.53 -11.73
C HIS A 563 -3.80 20.24 -11.69
N LEU A 564 -4.39 20.38 -10.51
CA LEU A 564 -5.83 20.30 -10.28
C LEU A 564 -6.40 21.71 -10.20
N HIS A 565 -7.46 21.99 -10.94
CA HIS A 565 -8.08 23.32 -10.99
C HIS A 565 -9.61 23.23 -11.12
N ALA A 566 -10.32 24.29 -10.79
CA ALA A 566 -11.74 24.39 -11.13
C ALA A 566 -11.89 24.36 -12.66
N ASN A 567 -12.91 23.67 -13.17
CA ASN A 567 -13.13 23.56 -14.62
C ASN A 567 -13.67 24.88 -15.19
N VAL A 568 -12.74 25.81 -15.46
CA VAL A 568 -13.03 27.12 -16.07
C VAL A 568 -12.13 27.36 -17.28
N PRO A 569 -12.59 28.15 -18.31
CA PRO A 569 -11.79 28.44 -19.50
C PRO A 569 -10.47 29.13 -19.20
N GLY A 570 -9.43 28.85 -20.01
CA GLY A 570 -8.16 29.58 -20.02
C GLY A 570 -7.09 29.07 -19.05
N ILE A 571 -7.36 28.10 -18.18
CA ILE A 571 -6.36 27.59 -17.23
C ILE A 571 -5.21 26.88 -17.94
N LEU A 572 -5.50 26.04 -18.94
CA LEU A 572 -4.45 25.33 -19.69
C LEU A 572 -3.53 26.30 -20.43
N ALA A 573 -4.06 27.41 -20.97
CA ALA A 573 -3.26 28.44 -21.59
C ALA A 573 -2.30 29.12 -20.59
N GLN A 574 -2.75 29.40 -19.37
CA GLN A 574 -1.92 29.98 -18.31
C GLN A 574 -0.82 29.00 -17.86
N ILE A 575 -1.13 27.70 -17.72
CA ILE A 575 -0.14 26.67 -17.40
C ILE A 575 0.95 26.66 -18.47
N ASN A 576 0.56 26.62 -19.76
CA ASN A 576 1.52 26.57 -20.88
C ASN A 576 2.36 27.85 -21.00
N GLN A 577 1.77 29.02 -20.72
CA GLN A 577 2.52 30.27 -20.70
C GLN A 577 3.59 30.30 -19.59
N ILE A 578 3.26 29.77 -18.40
CA ILE A 578 4.21 29.68 -17.29
C ILE A 578 5.34 28.71 -17.65
N LEU A 579 5.04 27.53 -18.20
CA LEU A 579 6.05 26.57 -18.65
C LEU A 579 6.98 27.18 -19.69
N ALA A 580 6.44 27.92 -20.67
CA ALA A 580 7.22 28.64 -21.67
C ALA A 580 8.12 29.73 -21.07
N ASN A 581 7.61 30.52 -20.13
CA ASN A 581 8.38 31.58 -19.44
C ASN A 581 9.57 30.99 -18.64
N HIS A 582 9.44 29.79 -18.11
CA HIS A 582 10.50 29.06 -17.42
C HIS A 582 11.39 28.25 -18.38
N HIS A 583 11.23 28.39 -19.71
CA HIS A 583 11.96 27.64 -20.73
C HIS A 583 11.89 26.12 -20.56
N VAL A 584 10.75 25.61 -20.12
CA VAL A 584 10.50 24.18 -19.92
C VAL A 584 9.86 23.59 -21.17
N ASN A 585 10.47 22.52 -21.70
CA ASN A 585 9.95 21.79 -22.84
C ASN A 585 8.97 20.70 -22.38
N LEU A 586 7.79 20.67 -23.02
CA LEU A 586 6.76 19.66 -22.80
C LEU A 586 7.07 18.42 -23.64
N LEU A 587 7.07 17.25 -23.01
CA LEU A 587 7.12 15.94 -23.65
C LEU A 587 5.71 15.38 -23.91
N GLY A 588 4.76 15.73 -23.04
CA GLY A 588 3.37 15.37 -23.16
C GLY A 588 2.50 16.18 -22.20
N GLN A 589 1.24 16.42 -22.58
CA GLN A 589 0.28 17.08 -21.72
C GLN A 589 -1.10 16.45 -21.90
N TYR A 590 -1.75 16.14 -20.80
CA TYR A 590 -3.02 15.44 -20.76
C TYR A 590 -3.98 16.20 -19.85
N LEU A 591 -5.14 16.51 -20.37
CA LEU A 591 -6.23 17.15 -19.62
C LEU A 591 -7.46 16.26 -19.66
N LYS A 592 -8.06 16.01 -18.52
CA LYS A 592 -9.40 15.46 -18.41
C LYS A 592 -10.22 16.27 -17.42
N THR A 593 -11.48 16.53 -17.77
CA THR A 593 -12.39 17.33 -16.95
C THR A 593 -13.63 16.55 -16.57
N ASN A 594 -14.24 16.91 -15.48
CA ASN A 594 -15.64 16.68 -15.19
C ASN A 594 -16.35 18.04 -15.02
N GLU A 595 -17.59 18.05 -14.56
CA GLU A 595 -18.37 19.30 -14.40
C GLU A 595 -17.64 20.34 -13.53
N ASN A 596 -16.90 19.94 -12.50
CA ASN A 596 -16.35 20.82 -11.49
C ASN A 596 -14.83 21.01 -11.57
N ILE A 597 -14.10 20.02 -12.05
CA ILE A 597 -12.63 19.96 -11.96
C ILE A 597 -11.98 19.65 -13.29
N GLY A 598 -10.84 20.30 -13.55
CA GLY A 598 -9.84 19.90 -14.53
C GLY A 598 -8.64 19.26 -13.85
N TYR A 599 -8.19 18.13 -14.41
CA TYR A 599 -7.00 17.40 -13.99
C TYR A 599 -6.01 17.40 -15.15
N VAL A 600 -4.92 18.15 -15.00
CA VAL A 600 -3.83 18.27 -15.99
C VAL A 600 -2.62 17.51 -15.49
N ILE A 601 -2.05 16.69 -16.35
CA ILE A 601 -0.74 16.07 -16.18
C ILE A 601 0.17 16.59 -17.29
N SER A 602 1.31 17.17 -16.95
CA SER A 602 2.31 17.66 -17.89
C SER A 602 3.65 16.96 -17.64
N ASP A 603 4.15 16.27 -18.66
CA ASP A 603 5.45 15.62 -18.66
C ASP A 603 6.48 16.57 -19.24
N ILE A 604 7.55 16.83 -18.51
CA ILE A 604 8.60 17.82 -18.84
C ILE A 604 9.98 17.18 -18.80
N ASN A 605 10.91 17.68 -19.61
CA ASN A 605 12.28 17.15 -19.74
C ASN A 605 13.33 17.82 -18.86
N LYS A 606 12.95 18.82 -18.07
CA LYS A 606 13.86 19.60 -17.22
C LYS A 606 13.55 19.39 -15.76
N GLU A 607 14.58 19.43 -14.91
CA GLU A 607 14.38 19.57 -13.48
C GLU A 607 13.59 20.85 -13.20
N TYR A 608 12.54 20.73 -12.41
CA TYR A 608 11.76 21.88 -11.99
C TYR A 608 12.50 22.65 -10.90
N ASP A 609 12.36 23.97 -10.92
CA ASP A 609 12.76 24.83 -9.82
C ASP A 609 11.56 25.19 -8.91
N LYS A 610 11.85 25.73 -7.73
CA LYS A 610 10.82 26.18 -6.79
C LYS A 610 9.99 27.36 -7.37
N ALA A 611 10.58 28.15 -8.29
CA ALA A 611 9.91 29.29 -8.90
C ALA A 611 8.78 28.84 -9.83
N LEU A 612 9.04 27.85 -10.71
CA LEU A 612 8.02 27.27 -11.58
C LEU A 612 6.79 26.78 -10.78
N LEU A 613 7.05 26.00 -9.72
CA LEU A 613 5.97 25.45 -8.89
C LEU A 613 5.18 26.55 -8.19
N ASN A 614 5.85 27.60 -7.72
CA ASN A 614 5.19 28.73 -7.07
C ASN A 614 4.31 29.51 -8.05
N ASP A 615 4.77 29.69 -9.28
CA ASP A 615 3.98 30.40 -10.30
C ASP A 615 2.77 29.56 -10.75
N LEU A 616 2.92 28.25 -10.92
CA LEU A 616 1.79 27.34 -11.18
C LEU A 616 0.74 27.39 -10.05
N ARG A 617 1.16 27.50 -8.79
CA ARG A 617 0.25 27.61 -7.64
C ARG A 617 -0.49 28.94 -7.58
N LYS A 618 0.05 30.02 -8.16
CA LYS A 618 -0.59 31.34 -8.19
C LYS A 618 -1.68 31.47 -9.25
N ILE A 619 -1.79 30.54 -10.18
CA ILE A 619 -2.87 30.55 -11.18
C ILE A 619 -4.21 30.58 -10.43
N LYS A 620 -5.04 31.56 -10.77
CA LYS A 620 -6.40 31.68 -10.20
C LYS A 620 -7.18 30.39 -10.50
N HIS A 621 -7.93 29.91 -9.51
CA HIS A 621 -8.69 28.65 -9.56
C HIS A 621 -7.85 27.37 -9.48
N THR A 622 -6.55 27.45 -9.20
CA THR A 622 -5.76 26.28 -8.81
C THR A 622 -6.27 25.70 -7.50
N ILE A 623 -6.55 24.41 -7.49
CA ILE A 623 -6.92 23.64 -6.29
C ILE A 623 -5.66 23.05 -5.67
N LYS A 624 -4.84 22.37 -6.48
CA LYS A 624 -3.61 21.75 -6.02
C LYS A 624 -2.62 21.57 -7.17
N SER A 625 -1.34 21.80 -6.89
CA SER A 625 -0.25 21.52 -7.82
C SER A 625 0.84 20.73 -7.11
N ARG A 626 1.34 19.69 -7.74
CA ARG A 626 2.43 18.84 -7.23
C ARG A 626 3.30 18.30 -8.36
N VAL A 627 4.52 17.91 -8.01
CA VAL A 627 5.43 17.16 -8.90
C VAL A 627 5.39 15.71 -8.51
N LEU A 628 5.40 14.84 -9.48
CA LEU A 628 5.63 13.41 -9.33
C LEU A 628 7.06 13.03 -9.70
N TYR A 629 7.39 11.82 -9.42
CA TYR A 629 8.74 11.27 -9.50
C TYR A 629 9.06 10.71 -10.86
#